data_f3ab904b3188f069f096cf949f0229c6
#
_entry.id   f3ab904b3188f069f096cf949f0229c6
#
_cell.length_a   1.000
_cell.length_b   1.000
_cell.length_c   1.000
_cell.angle_alpha   90.00
_cell.angle_beta   90.00
_cell.angle_gamma   90.00
#
_symmetry.space_group_name_H-M   'P 1'
#
loop_
_entity.id
_entity.type
_entity.pdbx_description
1 polymer ?
#
loop_
_entity_poly.entity_id
_entity_poly.type
_entity_poly.pdbx_seq_one_letter_code
_entity_poly.pdbx_strand_id
1 'polypeptide(L)'
;MSTKLFDLTGKTAMVTGGSHGNRLAIATALAEAGATIVVNERTPEKLDAANQRYEGTGIDVHTFVLDVTDEDAVNSTIPIIEKEIAPIDILVNNAGIIKRIPILDMSAEEFREVLDVNLTGQFIMSRAVAKGMIARGYGKIINMCSMMSELGRNTVSAYAASKGGLKMLTRNMATEWAKHNIQINGIGPGYIATSQTAPLREEGHPFNEFIIHRTPAGRWGTPEDLGGTAVFLASKASDFVNGHVVYVDGGILATIGKPANEE
;
A
#
# COMPACT_ATOMS: atom_id res chain seq x y z
N MET A 1 15.50 15.13 19.59
CA MET A 1 14.48 14.06 19.58
C MET A 1 15.16 12.77 19.16
N SER A 2 14.89 11.68 19.83
CA SER A 2 15.53 10.40 19.51
C SER A 2 14.95 9.82 18.24
N THR A 3 15.79 9.53 17.23
CA THR A 3 15.44 8.76 16.04
C THR A 3 14.94 7.34 16.35
N LYS A 4 15.13 6.90 17.62
CA LYS A 4 14.67 5.60 18.14
C LYS A 4 13.16 5.35 18.01
N LEU A 5 12.33 6.39 17.87
CA LEU A 5 10.90 6.22 17.64
C LEU A 5 10.58 5.60 16.26
N PHE A 6 11.48 5.80 15.28
CA PHE A 6 11.34 5.32 13.91
C PHE A 6 12.16 4.05 13.64
N ASP A 7 12.86 3.55 14.64
CA ASP A 7 13.68 2.34 14.54
C ASP A 7 12.79 1.08 14.45
N LEU A 8 13.02 0.29 13.40
CA LEU A 8 12.33 -0.97 13.13
C LEU A 8 13.24 -2.20 13.32
N THR A 9 14.41 -2.02 13.95
CA THR A 9 15.33 -3.13 14.23
C THR A 9 14.63 -4.23 15.01
N GLY A 10 14.75 -5.47 14.53
CA GLY A 10 14.10 -6.64 15.09
C GLY A 10 12.61 -6.77 14.78
N LYS A 11 12.07 -5.95 13.86
CA LYS A 11 10.72 -6.06 13.35
C LYS A 11 10.68 -6.77 12.00
N THR A 12 9.64 -7.55 11.75
CA THR A 12 9.39 -8.19 10.46
C THR A 12 8.24 -7.50 9.75
N ALA A 13 8.50 -7.01 8.55
CA ALA A 13 7.53 -6.33 7.72
C ALA A 13 7.20 -7.15 6.47
N MET A 14 5.93 -7.55 6.32
CA MET A 14 5.42 -8.18 5.12
C MET A 14 4.78 -7.13 4.21
N VAL A 15 5.26 -7.04 2.95
CA VAL A 15 4.73 -6.12 1.93
C VAL A 15 4.11 -6.94 0.79
N THR A 16 2.79 -6.87 0.62
CA THR A 16 2.11 -7.68 -0.38
C THR A 16 2.30 -7.13 -1.79
N GLY A 17 2.62 -8.02 -2.76
CA GLY A 17 2.87 -7.68 -4.15
C GLY A 17 4.12 -6.81 -4.33
N GLY A 18 5.22 -7.11 -3.66
CA GLY A 18 6.37 -6.25 -3.34
C GLY A 18 7.29 -5.80 -4.48
N SER A 19 7.05 -6.13 -5.75
CA SER A 19 8.10 -6.10 -6.78
C SER A 19 8.28 -4.81 -7.60
N HIS A 20 7.36 -3.82 -7.54
CA HIS A 20 7.38 -2.67 -8.47
C HIS A 20 6.99 -1.34 -7.82
N GLY A 21 7.57 -0.24 -8.32
CA GLY A 21 7.14 1.13 -8.03
C GLY A 21 7.00 1.41 -6.53
N ASN A 22 5.83 1.84 -6.10
CA ASN A 22 5.56 2.20 -4.70
C ASN A 22 5.90 1.10 -3.70
N ARG A 23 5.76 -0.15 -4.11
CA ARG A 23 5.95 -1.35 -3.28
C ARG A 23 7.41 -1.54 -2.93
N LEU A 24 8.28 -1.45 -3.94
CA LEU A 24 9.72 -1.54 -3.78
C LEU A 24 10.22 -0.41 -2.86
N ALA A 25 9.81 0.84 -3.11
CA ALA A 25 10.23 1.98 -2.31
C ALA A 25 9.79 1.89 -0.85
N ILE A 26 8.57 1.40 -0.59
CA ILE A 26 8.08 1.18 0.78
C ILE A 26 8.89 0.08 1.47
N ALA A 27 9.11 -1.07 0.81
CA ALA A 27 9.91 -2.15 1.38
C ALA A 27 11.35 -1.70 1.64
N THR A 28 11.95 -0.95 0.71
CA THR A 28 13.28 -0.35 0.88
C THR A 28 13.34 0.55 2.10
N ALA A 29 12.40 1.49 2.25
CA ALA A 29 12.38 2.40 3.38
C ALA A 29 12.19 1.68 4.73
N LEU A 30 11.38 0.62 4.77
CA LEU A 30 11.22 -0.21 5.98
C LEU A 30 12.50 -0.99 6.30
N ALA A 31 13.21 -1.52 5.29
CA ALA A 31 14.49 -2.20 5.46
C ALA A 31 15.58 -1.23 5.96
N GLU A 32 15.69 -0.05 5.37
CA GLU A 32 16.62 1.01 5.80
C GLU A 32 16.36 1.47 7.25
N ALA A 33 15.10 1.38 7.70
CA ALA A 33 14.72 1.63 9.09
C ALA A 33 15.02 0.42 10.03
N GLY A 34 15.53 -0.70 9.51
CA GLY A 34 15.98 -1.87 10.28
C GLY A 34 15.06 -3.08 10.27
N ALA A 35 13.95 -3.06 9.50
CA ALA A 35 13.03 -4.19 9.44
C ALA A 35 13.58 -5.33 8.55
N THR A 36 13.33 -6.58 8.96
CA THR A 36 13.41 -7.75 8.07
C THR A 36 12.24 -7.72 7.10
N ILE A 37 12.49 -7.87 5.81
CA ILE A 37 11.47 -7.73 4.76
C ILE A 37 11.01 -9.09 4.25
N VAL A 38 9.71 -9.27 4.21
CA VAL A 38 9.04 -10.38 3.53
C VAL A 38 8.17 -9.81 2.42
N VAL A 39 8.28 -10.36 1.21
CA VAL A 39 7.43 -9.97 0.09
C VAL A 39 6.77 -11.20 -0.52
N ASN A 40 5.59 -11.01 -1.10
CA ASN A 40 4.98 -12.04 -1.92
C ASN A 40 4.67 -11.54 -3.33
N GLU A 41 4.66 -12.47 -4.26
CA GLU A 41 4.13 -12.30 -5.60
C GLU A 41 3.18 -13.44 -5.95
N ARG A 42 2.28 -13.18 -6.90
CA ARG A 42 1.21 -14.13 -7.24
C ARG A 42 1.71 -15.36 -8.01
N THR A 43 2.82 -15.23 -8.74
CA THR A 43 3.37 -16.33 -9.55
C THR A 43 4.89 -16.41 -9.38
N PRO A 44 5.49 -17.62 -9.63
CA PRO A 44 6.94 -17.80 -9.56
C PRO A 44 7.71 -16.82 -10.46
N GLU A 45 7.25 -16.57 -11.67
CA GLU A 45 7.93 -15.69 -12.64
C GLU A 45 7.98 -14.24 -12.14
N LYS A 46 6.91 -13.78 -11.46
CA LYS A 46 6.88 -12.46 -10.83
C LYS A 46 7.78 -12.40 -9.60
N LEU A 47 7.89 -13.52 -8.88
CA LEU A 47 8.79 -13.63 -7.75
C LEU A 47 10.25 -13.55 -8.17
N ASP A 48 10.64 -14.24 -9.24
CA ASP A 48 11.99 -14.17 -9.81
C ASP A 48 12.34 -12.74 -10.26
N ALA A 49 11.41 -12.06 -10.93
CA ALA A 49 11.58 -10.67 -11.30
C ALA A 49 11.65 -9.72 -10.07
N ALA A 50 11.00 -10.05 -8.97
CA ALA A 50 11.11 -9.33 -7.71
C ALA A 50 12.50 -9.51 -7.11
N ASN A 51 12.99 -10.75 -6.98
CA ASN A 51 14.30 -11.07 -6.44
C ASN A 51 15.41 -10.31 -7.16
N GLN A 52 15.42 -10.34 -8.51
CA GLN A 52 16.40 -9.61 -9.32
C GLN A 52 16.42 -8.09 -9.03
N ARG A 53 15.26 -7.50 -8.75
CA ARG A 53 15.20 -6.07 -8.42
C ARG A 53 15.73 -5.76 -7.02
N TYR A 54 15.44 -6.61 -6.04
CA TYR A 54 15.96 -6.44 -4.69
C TYR A 54 17.48 -6.67 -4.62
N GLU A 55 18.03 -7.62 -5.40
CA GLU A 55 19.49 -7.81 -5.54
C GLU A 55 20.18 -6.50 -5.92
N GLY A 56 19.59 -5.71 -6.82
CA GLY A 56 20.11 -4.40 -7.22
C GLY A 56 20.05 -3.32 -6.13
N THR A 57 19.27 -3.53 -5.07
CA THR A 57 19.14 -2.58 -3.95
C THR A 57 20.06 -2.87 -2.78
N GLY A 58 20.66 -4.06 -2.72
CA GLY A 58 21.45 -4.52 -1.57
C GLY A 58 20.60 -4.86 -0.32
N ILE A 59 19.28 -4.97 -0.46
CA ILE A 59 18.35 -5.32 0.62
C ILE A 59 18.09 -6.82 0.56
N ASP A 60 18.29 -7.50 1.69
CA ASP A 60 17.91 -8.90 1.84
C ASP A 60 16.39 -9.02 2.06
N VAL A 61 15.73 -9.86 1.25
CA VAL A 61 14.29 -10.07 1.30
C VAL A 61 13.95 -11.55 1.27
N HIS A 62 13.00 -11.95 2.09
CA HIS A 62 12.40 -13.27 2.02
C HIS A 62 11.19 -13.23 1.11
N THR A 63 11.10 -14.14 0.15
CA THR A 63 10.07 -14.10 -0.90
C THR A 63 9.20 -15.34 -0.92
N PHE A 64 7.89 -15.16 -1.15
CA PHE A 64 6.90 -16.25 -1.18
C PHE A 64 5.95 -16.10 -2.36
N VAL A 65 5.58 -17.21 -2.99
CA VAL A 65 4.47 -17.22 -3.95
C VAL A 65 3.17 -17.28 -3.16
N LEU A 66 2.34 -16.24 -3.31
CA LEU A 66 1.05 -16.16 -2.61
C LEU A 66 0.10 -15.22 -3.36
N ASP A 67 -1.08 -15.72 -3.74
CA ASP A 67 -2.20 -14.89 -4.17
C ASP A 67 -3.00 -14.44 -2.93
N VAL A 68 -3.10 -13.13 -2.73
CA VAL A 68 -3.81 -12.56 -1.59
C VAL A 68 -5.32 -12.83 -1.61
N THR A 69 -5.87 -13.24 -2.75
CA THR A 69 -7.30 -13.57 -2.92
C THR A 69 -7.61 -15.03 -2.61
N ASP A 70 -6.60 -15.88 -2.52
CA ASP A 70 -6.72 -17.28 -2.13
C ASP A 70 -6.64 -17.42 -0.60
N GLU A 71 -7.80 -17.50 0.05
CA GLU A 71 -7.91 -17.55 1.50
C GLU A 71 -7.22 -18.78 2.11
N ASP A 72 -7.32 -19.95 1.47
CA ASP A 72 -6.71 -21.17 1.97
C ASP A 72 -5.19 -21.11 1.85
N ALA A 73 -4.67 -20.60 0.73
CA ALA A 73 -3.25 -20.34 0.55
C ALA A 73 -2.72 -19.33 1.57
N VAL A 74 -3.44 -18.25 1.84
CA VAL A 74 -3.06 -17.26 2.86
C VAL A 74 -3.02 -17.89 4.24
N ASN A 75 -4.06 -18.62 4.65
CA ASN A 75 -4.15 -19.25 5.96
C ASN A 75 -3.07 -20.34 6.18
N SER A 76 -2.59 -20.99 5.13
CA SER A 76 -1.49 -21.96 5.21
C SER A 76 -0.11 -21.31 5.16
N THR A 77 0.08 -20.25 4.38
CA THR A 77 1.40 -19.62 4.15
C THR A 77 1.82 -18.70 5.30
N ILE A 78 0.90 -17.93 5.90
CA ILE A 78 1.24 -17.00 6.99
C ILE A 78 1.91 -17.72 8.17
N PRO A 79 1.39 -18.85 8.68
CA PRO A 79 2.07 -19.60 9.75
C PRO A 79 3.45 -20.14 9.34
N ILE A 80 3.67 -20.48 8.06
CA ILE A 80 4.98 -20.92 7.56
C ILE A 80 5.96 -19.74 7.62
N ILE A 81 5.59 -18.57 7.12
CA ILE A 81 6.41 -17.35 7.20
C ILE A 81 6.79 -17.05 8.66
N GLU A 82 5.81 -17.04 9.57
CA GLU A 82 6.05 -16.72 10.98
C GLU A 82 6.97 -17.76 11.67
N LYS A 83 6.92 -19.01 11.24
CA LYS A 83 7.77 -20.09 11.78
C LYS A 83 9.19 -20.06 11.20
N GLU A 84 9.33 -19.82 9.90
CA GLU A 84 10.62 -19.94 9.19
C GLU A 84 11.45 -18.66 9.30
N ILE A 85 10.81 -17.50 9.34
CA ILE A 85 11.48 -16.20 9.36
C ILE A 85 11.37 -15.58 10.75
N ALA A 86 10.22 -15.00 11.08
CA ALA A 86 9.88 -14.43 12.38
C ALA A 86 8.40 -14.00 12.40
N PRO A 87 7.81 -13.73 13.57
CA PRO A 87 6.48 -13.18 13.69
C PRO A 87 6.31 -11.90 12.87
N ILE A 88 5.23 -11.80 12.09
CA ILE A 88 4.94 -10.60 11.29
C ILE A 88 4.46 -9.49 12.22
N ASP A 89 5.29 -8.46 12.41
CA ASP A 89 5.00 -7.28 13.23
C ASP A 89 4.27 -6.18 12.44
N ILE A 90 4.58 -6.09 11.13
CA ILE A 90 4.10 -5.05 10.24
C ILE A 90 3.56 -5.72 8.97
N LEU A 91 2.31 -5.42 8.62
CA LEU A 91 1.71 -5.83 7.34
C LEU A 91 1.44 -4.58 6.49
N VAL A 92 2.02 -4.52 5.31
CA VAL A 92 1.68 -3.51 4.30
C VAL A 92 0.83 -4.18 3.22
N ASN A 93 -0.47 -3.95 3.27
CA ASN A 93 -1.43 -4.39 2.27
C ASN A 93 -1.35 -3.49 1.03
N ASN A 94 -0.53 -3.89 0.08
CA ASN A 94 -0.26 -3.07 -1.08
C ASN A 94 -0.59 -3.74 -2.43
N ALA A 95 -0.80 -5.06 -2.48
CA ALA A 95 -1.29 -5.74 -3.67
C ALA A 95 -2.55 -5.04 -4.21
N GLY A 96 -2.60 -4.81 -5.52
CA GLY A 96 -3.74 -4.12 -6.11
C GLY A 96 -3.65 -4.00 -7.62
N ILE A 97 -4.81 -3.90 -8.25
CA ILE A 97 -4.99 -3.73 -9.69
C ILE A 97 -5.89 -2.53 -9.98
N ILE A 98 -5.78 -2.02 -11.19
CA ILE A 98 -6.68 -1.00 -11.72
C ILE A 98 -7.10 -1.38 -13.14
N LYS A 99 -8.41 -1.33 -13.42
CA LYS A 99 -8.97 -1.40 -14.77
C LYS A 99 -9.54 -0.03 -15.13
N ARG A 100 -9.22 0.45 -16.32
CA ARG A 100 -9.70 1.74 -16.84
C ARG A 100 -10.73 1.49 -17.92
N ILE A 101 -11.98 1.34 -17.49
CA ILE A 101 -13.13 1.00 -18.35
C ILE A 101 -14.27 1.97 -18.01
N PRO A 102 -14.93 2.61 -19.01
CA PRO A 102 -16.14 3.39 -18.78
C PRO A 102 -17.19 2.56 -18.03
N ILE A 103 -17.96 3.19 -17.15
CA ILE A 103 -18.91 2.47 -16.27
C ILE A 103 -19.96 1.67 -17.06
N LEU A 104 -20.37 2.18 -18.20
CA LEU A 104 -21.37 1.50 -19.06
C LEU A 104 -20.80 0.29 -19.78
N ASP A 105 -19.49 0.21 -19.97
CA ASP A 105 -18.81 -0.85 -20.69
C ASP A 105 -18.17 -1.87 -19.74
N MET A 106 -18.10 -1.56 -18.44
CA MET A 106 -17.49 -2.45 -17.45
C MET A 106 -18.43 -3.59 -17.08
N SER A 107 -17.98 -4.81 -17.27
CA SER A 107 -18.75 -5.98 -16.82
C SER A 107 -18.74 -6.12 -15.29
N ALA A 108 -19.75 -6.80 -14.75
CA ALA A 108 -19.80 -7.10 -13.32
C ALA A 108 -18.64 -8.00 -12.86
N GLU A 109 -18.10 -8.84 -13.74
CA GLU A 109 -16.93 -9.68 -13.48
C GLU A 109 -15.67 -8.85 -13.32
N GLU A 110 -15.40 -7.93 -14.25
CA GLU A 110 -14.26 -7.01 -14.16
C GLU A 110 -14.33 -6.12 -12.92
N PHE A 111 -15.55 -5.68 -12.55
CA PHE A 111 -15.77 -4.93 -11.32
C PHE A 111 -15.39 -5.77 -10.09
N ARG A 112 -15.90 -7.01 -10.01
CA ARG A 112 -15.60 -7.93 -8.89
C ARG A 112 -14.12 -8.25 -8.80
N GLU A 113 -13.44 -8.51 -9.90
CA GLU A 113 -11.99 -8.80 -9.91
C GLU A 113 -11.18 -7.68 -9.23
N VAL A 114 -11.53 -6.41 -9.49
CA VAL A 114 -10.87 -5.28 -8.84
C VAL A 114 -11.17 -5.24 -7.34
N LEU A 115 -12.41 -5.50 -6.93
CA LEU A 115 -12.79 -5.56 -5.52
C LEU A 115 -12.10 -6.73 -4.81
N ASP A 116 -12.04 -7.89 -5.46
CA ASP A 116 -11.44 -9.09 -4.86
C ASP A 116 -9.96 -8.87 -4.53
N VAL A 117 -9.20 -8.30 -5.46
CA VAL A 117 -7.79 -8.02 -5.19
C VAL A 117 -7.59 -6.85 -4.22
N ASN A 118 -8.30 -5.73 -4.45
CA ASN A 118 -8.01 -4.47 -3.75
C ASN A 118 -8.68 -4.34 -2.38
N LEU A 119 -9.70 -5.12 -2.10
CA LEU A 119 -10.49 -5.03 -0.87
C LEU A 119 -10.58 -6.38 -0.16
N THR A 120 -11.11 -7.43 -0.82
CA THR A 120 -11.28 -8.75 -0.21
C THR A 120 -9.94 -9.37 0.15
N GLY A 121 -8.95 -9.34 -0.75
CA GLY A 121 -7.59 -9.83 -0.48
C GLY A 121 -6.91 -9.11 0.69
N GLN A 122 -7.10 -7.79 0.82
CA GLN A 122 -6.57 -7.01 1.94
C GLN A 122 -7.22 -7.42 3.27
N PHE A 123 -8.53 -7.71 3.25
CA PHE A 123 -9.24 -8.26 4.40
C PHE A 123 -8.71 -9.64 4.80
N ILE A 124 -8.55 -10.56 3.83
CA ILE A 124 -8.03 -11.91 4.06
C ILE A 124 -6.65 -11.86 4.72
N MET A 125 -5.72 -11.09 4.12
CA MET A 125 -4.36 -10.91 4.65
C MET A 125 -4.35 -10.32 6.05
N SER A 126 -5.10 -9.22 6.26
CA SER A 126 -5.18 -8.58 7.58
C SER A 126 -5.70 -9.53 8.65
N ARG A 127 -6.77 -10.28 8.34
CA ARG A 127 -7.37 -11.25 9.27
C ARG A 127 -6.41 -12.39 9.61
N ALA A 128 -5.67 -12.91 8.65
CA ALA A 128 -4.71 -13.98 8.86
C ALA A 128 -3.57 -13.54 9.78
N VAL A 129 -2.93 -12.40 9.48
CA VAL A 129 -1.81 -11.86 10.26
C VAL A 129 -2.25 -11.36 11.64
N ALA A 130 -3.44 -10.76 11.74
CA ALA A 130 -3.95 -10.23 13.02
C ALA A 130 -4.08 -11.29 14.12
N LYS A 131 -4.31 -12.56 13.77
CA LYS A 131 -4.35 -13.65 14.77
C LYS A 131 -3.05 -13.72 15.60
N GLY A 132 -1.90 -13.71 14.94
CA GLY A 132 -0.60 -13.67 15.58
C GLY A 132 -0.34 -12.36 16.32
N MET A 133 -0.67 -11.21 15.71
CA MET A 133 -0.54 -9.89 16.32
C MET A 133 -1.36 -9.76 17.61
N ILE A 134 -2.62 -10.21 17.62
CA ILE A 134 -3.50 -10.20 18.80
C ILE A 134 -2.91 -11.06 19.91
N ALA A 135 -2.43 -12.26 19.59
CA ALA A 135 -1.83 -13.15 20.58
C ALA A 135 -0.57 -12.57 21.24
N ARG A 136 0.18 -11.75 20.51
CA ARG A 136 1.41 -11.07 20.99
C ARG A 136 1.15 -9.69 21.63
N GLY A 137 -0.05 -9.13 21.45
CA GLY A 137 -0.39 -7.77 21.91
C GLY A 137 0.42 -6.66 21.19
N TYR A 138 0.75 -6.87 19.91
CA TYR A 138 1.47 -5.91 19.08
C TYR A 138 1.23 -6.16 17.59
N GLY A 139 1.02 -5.09 16.83
CA GLY A 139 0.95 -5.15 15.38
C GLY A 139 0.69 -3.80 14.70
N LYS A 140 1.19 -3.66 13.48
CA LYS A 140 0.95 -2.52 12.60
C LYS A 140 0.42 -3.01 11.25
N ILE A 141 -0.73 -2.53 10.83
CA ILE A 141 -1.29 -2.82 9.50
C ILE A 141 -1.42 -1.52 8.72
N ILE A 142 -0.82 -1.47 7.55
CA ILE A 142 -0.82 -0.31 6.65
C ILE A 142 -1.52 -0.70 5.36
N ASN A 143 -2.67 -0.09 5.09
CA ASN A 143 -3.44 -0.33 3.88
C ASN A 143 -3.09 0.71 2.80
N MET A 144 -2.72 0.27 1.61
CA MET A 144 -2.51 1.19 0.49
C MET A 144 -3.85 1.64 -0.09
N CYS A 145 -4.35 2.72 0.49
CA CYS A 145 -5.51 3.47 0.01
C CYS A 145 -5.14 4.25 -1.27
N SER A 146 -5.80 5.34 -1.52
CA SER A 146 -5.56 6.23 -2.66
C SER A 146 -6.26 7.57 -2.39
N MET A 147 -5.89 8.64 -3.07
CA MET A 147 -6.74 9.82 -3.17
C MET A 147 -8.12 9.47 -3.77
N MET A 148 -8.23 8.38 -4.55
CA MET A 148 -9.51 7.83 -5.04
C MET A 148 -10.36 7.20 -3.92
N SER A 149 -9.90 7.16 -2.69
CA SER A 149 -10.75 6.89 -1.53
C SER A 149 -11.67 8.07 -1.17
N GLU A 150 -11.41 9.26 -1.74
CA GLU A 150 -12.17 10.50 -1.54
C GLU A 150 -12.75 11.07 -2.84
N LEU A 151 -12.06 10.85 -3.96
CA LEU A 151 -12.39 11.45 -5.25
C LEU A 151 -12.85 10.40 -6.25
N GLY A 152 -13.75 10.81 -7.14
CA GLY A 152 -14.10 10.06 -8.35
C GLY A 152 -13.29 10.52 -9.56
N ARG A 153 -13.09 9.60 -10.49
CA ARG A 153 -12.52 9.87 -11.81
C ARG A 153 -13.17 8.98 -12.86
N ASN A 154 -13.30 9.46 -14.07
CA ASN A 154 -13.79 8.68 -15.20
C ASN A 154 -12.97 7.39 -15.37
N THR A 155 -13.64 6.32 -15.75
CA THR A 155 -13.08 5.01 -16.11
C THR A 155 -12.47 4.18 -14.97
N VAL A 156 -12.48 4.64 -13.72
CA VAL A 156 -11.87 3.93 -12.58
C VAL A 156 -12.88 3.61 -11.46
N SER A 157 -14.15 3.39 -11.81
CA SER A 157 -15.23 3.18 -10.84
C SER A 157 -14.96 2.04 -9.86
N ALA A 158 -14.57 0.85 -10.35
CA ALA A 158 -14.26 -0.30 -9.50
C ALA A 158 -13.07 -0.01 -8.57
N TYR A 159 -12.03 0.64 -9.09
CA TYR A 159 -10.87 1.04 -8.30
C TYR A 159 -11.25 2.03 -7.19
N ALA A 160 -11.99 3.09 -7.51
CA ALA A 160 -12.44 4.08 -6.52
C ALA A 160 -13.33 3.44 -5.46
N ALA A 161 -14.30 2.59 -5.87
CA ALA A 161 -15.14 1.84 -4.95
C ALA A 161 -14.30 0.95 -4.01
N SER A 162 -13.31 0.22 -4.54
CA SER A 162 -12.42 -0.63 -3.73
C SER A 162 -11.58 0.18 -2.73
N LYS A 163 -11.08 1.36 -3.13
CA LYS A 163 -10.25 2.21 -2.26
C LYS A 163 -11.09 2.97 -1.22
N GLY A 164 -12.31 3.36 -1.54
CA GLY A 164 -13.31 3.85 -0.58
C GLY A 164 -13.68 2.78 0.45
N GLY A 165 -13.94 1.55 -0.02
CA GLY A 165 -14.19 0.38 0.85
C GLY A 165 -13.00 0.08 1.76
N LEU A 166 -11.76 0.10 1.24
CA LEU A 166 -10.55 -0.14 2.01
C LEU A 166 -10.31 0.93 3.09
N LYS A 167 -10.61 2.20 2.80
CA LYS A 167 -10.61 3.27 3.81
C LYS A 167 -11.57 2.96 4.97
N MET A 168 -12.79 2.51 4.67
CA MET A 168 -13.75 2.14 5.73
C MET A 168 -13.35 0.86 6.45
N LEU A 169 -12.83 -0.14 5.74
CA LEU A 169 -12.29 -1.36 6.35
C LEU A 169 -11.13 -1.05 7.32
N THR A 170 -10.24 -0.12 6.96
CA THR A 170 -9.17 0.37 7.84
C THR A 170 -9.73 0.89 9.17
N ARG A 171 -10.78 1.69 9.14
CA ARG A 171 -11.45 2.22 10.34
C ARG A 171 -12.09 1.13 11.18
N ASN A 172 -12.80 0.19 10.55
CA ASN A 172 -13.46 -0.89 11.27
C ASN A 172 -12.46 -1.82 11.96
N MET A 173 -11.41 -2.25 11.25
CA MET A 173 -10.35 -3.06 11.86
C MET A 173 -9.67 -2.32 13.02
N ALA A 174 -9.44 -1.01 12.89
CA ALA A 174 -8.88 -0.19 13.96
C ALA A 174 -9.78 -0.19 15.21
N THR A 175 -11.09 -0.04 15.04
CA THR A 175 -12.04 -0.05 16.19
C THR A 175 -12.08 -1.40 16.90
N GLU A 176 -11.97 -2.51 16.16
CA GLU A 176 -12.04 -3.84 16.75
C GLU A 176 -10.73 -4.26 17.44
N TRP A 177 -9.57 -3.91 16.87
CA TRP A 177 -8.29 -4.47 17.28
C TRP A 177 -7.40 -3.49 18.08
N ALA A 178 -7.78 -2.22 18.22
CA ALA A 178 -7.01 -1.25 19.01
C ALA A 178 -6.76 -1.70 20.46
N LYS A 179 -7.74 -2.35 21.09
CA LYS A 179 -7.62 -2.91 22.45
C LYS A 179 -6.53 -3.97 22.61
N HIS A 180 -6.07 -4.54 21.49
CA HIS A 180 -4.98 -5.51 21.43
C HIS A 180 -3.63 -4.86 21.08
N ASN A 181 -3.53 -3.52 21.16
CA ASN A 181 -2.35 -2.75 20.79
C ASN A 181 -1.96 -2.96 19.31
N ILE A 182 -2.96 -3.00 18.41
CA ILE A 182 -2.76 -3.05 16.97
C ILE A 182 -3.21 -1.73 16.36
N GLN A 183 -2.34 -1.08 15.61
CA GLN A 183 -2.66 0.13 14.87
C GLN A 183 -2.85 -0.20 13.39
N ILE A 184 -4.01 0.19 12.86
CA ILE A 184 -4.37 -0.03 11.47
C ILE A 184 -4.62 1.33 10.82
N ASN A 185 -3.78 1.68 9.85
CA ASN A 185 -3.84 2.96 9.16
C ASN A 185 -3.72 2.77 7.65
N GLY A 186 -3.95 3.82 6.90
CA GLY A 186 -3.80 3.85 5.46
C GLY A 186 -2.76 4.86 5.00
N ILE A 187 -2.14 4.58 3.86
CA ILE A 187 -1.43 5.58 3.04
C ILE A 187 -2.30 5.83 1.82
N GLY A 188 -2.58 7.09 1.53
CA GLY A 188 -3.37 7.52 0.37
C GLY A 188 -2.50 8.27 -0.65
N PRO A 189 -1.81 7.57 -1.57
CA PRO A 189 -1.01 8.25 -2.58
C PRO A 189 -1.86 9.09 -3.53
N GLY A 190 -1.28 10.22 -3.95
CA GLY A 190 -1.73 10.95 -5.12
C GLY A 190 -1.24 10.31 -6.43
N TYR A 191 -0.87 11.13 -7.40
CA TYR A 191 -0.27 10.66 -8.65
C TYR A 191 1.24 10.46 -8.46
N ILE A 192 1.66 9.19 -8.52
CA ILE A 192 3.06 8.79 -8.33
C ILE A 192 3.68 8.37 -9.66
N ALA A 193 4.89 8.85 -9.92
CA ALA A 193 5.68 8.54 -11.09
C ALA A 193 6.26 7.10 -10.98
N THR A 194 5.60 6.16 -11.64
CA THR A 194 6.03 4.76 -11.73
C THR A 194 6.22 4.36 -13.19
N SER A 195 6.73 3.17 -13.47
CA SER A 195 6.78 2.63 -14.84
C SER A 195 5.39 2.54 -15.48
N GLN A 196 4.35 2.23 -14.70
CA GLN A 196 2.96 2.16 -15.20
C GLN A 196 2.38 3.51 -15.61
N THR A 197 2.91 4.62 -15.07
CA THR A 197 2.46 5.98 -15.40
C THR A 197 3.40 6.69 -16.38
N ALA A 198 4.50 6.05 -16.80
CA ALA A 198 5.48 6.65 -17.70
C ALA A 198 4.87 7.19 -19.00
N PRO A 199 3.98 6.47 -19.72
CA PRO A 199 3.37 6.99 -20.93
C PRO A 199 2.51 8.25 -20.71
N LEU A 200 1.97 8.42 -19.52
CA LEU A 200 1.13 9.57 -19.15
C LEU A 200 1.95 10.82 -18.76
N ARG A 201 3.25 10.65 -18.56
CA ARG A 201 4.19 11.71 -18.11
C ARG A 201 5.08 12.26 -19.21
N GLU A 202 4.86 11.84 -20.45
CA GLU A 202 5.56 12.38 -21.61
C GLU A 202 5.30 13.88 -21.74
N GLU A 203 6.31 14.63 -22.19
CA GLU A 203 6.22 16.07 -22.41
C GLU A 203 5.10 16.38 -23.43
N GLY A 204 4.27 17.37 -23.13
CA GLY A 204 3.11 17.73 -23.96
C GLY A 204 1.91 16.78 -23.84
N HIS A 205 1.98 15.72 -23.01
CA HIS A 205 0.82 14.86 -22.78
C HIS A 205 -0.23 15.62 -21.93
N PRO A 206 -1.48 15.79 -22.41
CA PRO A 206 -2.49 16.62 -21.73
C PRO A 206 -2.78 16.20 -20.29
N PHE A 207 -2.65 14.90 -20.01
CA PHE A 207 -2.84 14.36 -18.65
C PHE A 207 -1.68 14.75 -17.73
N ASN A 208 -0.44 14.84 -18.24
CA ASN A 208 0.71 15.31 -17.48
C ASN A 208 0.51 16.75 -17.01
N GLU A 209 0.15 17.63 -17.95
CA GLU A 209 -0.14 19.03 -17.66
C GLU A 209 -1.28 19.17 -16.65
N PHE A 210 -2.37 18.43 -16.84
CA PHE A 210 -3.48 18.41 -15.89
C PHE A 210 -3.02 18.04 -14.49
N ILE A 211 -2.19 16.99 -14.32
CA ILE A 211 -1.72 16.55 -13.00
C ILE A 211 -0.81 17.59 -12.35
N ILE A 212 0.11 18.17 -13.11
CA ILE A 212 1.02 19.21 -12.61
C ILE A 212 0.23 20.42 -12.12
N HIS A 213 -0.74 20.91 -12.90
CA HIS A 213 -1.58 22.04 -12.50
C HIS A 213 -2.52 21.71 -11.32
N ARG A 214 -3.04 20.48 -11.28
CA ARG A 214 -3.96 20.05 -10.23
C ARG A 214 -3.27 19.76 -8.89
N THR A 215 -1.97 19.52 -8.91
CA THR A 215 -1.17 19.20 -7.72
C THR A 215 -0.52 20.48 -7.19
N PRO A 216 -0.85 20.97 -5.98
CA PRO A 216 -0.24 22.18 -5.42
C PRO A 216 1.30 22.12 -5.35
N ALA A 217 1.87 20.93 -5.15
CA ALA A 217 3.32 20.73 -5.18
C ALA A 217 3.94 20.89 -6.59
N GLY A 218 3.15 21.06 -7.65
CA GLY A 218 3.61 21.29 -9.01
C GLY A 218 4.35 20.15 -9.69
N ARG A 219 4.21 18.92 -9.15
CA ARG A 219 4.90 17.73 -9.65
C ARG A 219 4.13 16.44 -9.38
N TRP A 220 4.50 15.41 -10.10
CA TRP A 220 4.20 14.04 -9.69
C TRP A 220 4.99 13.72 -8.42
N GLY A 221 4.39 12.92 -7.52
CA GLY A 221 5.14 12.29 -6.45
C GLY A 221 6.08 11.21 -7.01
N THR A 222 7.09 10.84 -6.25
CA THR A 222 7.92 9.66 -6.53
C THR A 222 7.57 8.53 -5.57
N PRO A 223 7.91 7.27 -5.88
CA PRO A 223 7.72 6.16 -4.95
C PRO A 223 8.37 6.42 -3.57
N GLU A 224 9.50 7.10 -3.53
CA GLU A 224 10.27 7.43 -2.32
C GLU A 224 9.52 8.43 -1.42
N ASP A 225 8.66 9.28 -1.98
CA ASP A 225 7.80 10.19 -1.19
C ASP A 225 6.89 9.41 -0.20
N LEU A 226 6.63 8.12 -0.45
CA LEU A 226 5.80 7.27 0.41
C LEU A 226 6.58 6.64 1.58
N GLY A 227 7.90 6.50 1.45
CA GLY A 227 8.75 5.75 2.36
C GLY A 227 8.68 6.29 3.80
N GLY A 228 8.84 7.59 3.98
CA GLY A 228 8.80 8.23 5.30
C GLY A 228 7.46 8.02 6.02
N THR A 229 6.35 8.08 5.29
CA THR A 229 5.02 7.80 5.86
C THR A 229 4.87 6.33 6.23
N ALA A 230 5.41 5.41 5.43
CA ALA A 230 5.38 3.98 5.74
C ALA A 230 6.18 3.68 7.02
N VAL A 231 7.38 4.22 7.17
CA VAL A 231 8.20 4.08 8.38
C VAL A 231 7.51 4.69 9.61
N PHE A 232 6.91 5.88 9.47
CA PHE A 232 6.11 6.49 10.54
C PHE A 232 5.00 5.56 11.01
N LEU A 233 4.16 5.07 10.10
CA LEU A 233 3.02 4.22 10.44
C LEU A 233 3.42 2.81 10.93
N ALA A 234 4.60 2.33 10.55
CA ALA A 234 5.15 1.05 10.99
C ALA A 234 5.82 1.11 12.37
N SER A 235 6.18 2.31 12.84
CA SER A 235 7.03 2.53 14.01
C SER A 235 6.26 2.93 15.27
N LYS A 236 6.97 3.03 16.39
CA LYS A 236 6.45 3.53 17.68
C LYS A 236 5.99 4.99 17.59
N ALA A 237 6.45 5.76 16.59
CA ALA A 237 6.03 7.14 16.41
C ALA A 237 4.52 7.28 16.12
N SER A 238 3.86 6.20 15.71
CA SER A 238 2.42 6.15 15.40
C SER A 238 1.59 5.31 16.39
N ASP A 239 2.08 5.00 17.59
CA ASP A 239 1.39 4.10 18.53
C ASP A 239 0.00 4.60 18.95
N PHE A 240 -0.27 5.90 18.84
CA PHE A 240 -1.60 6.46 19.12
C PHE A 240 -2.35 6.94 17.86
N VAL A 241 -1.82 6.65 16.67
CA VAL A 241 -2.49 6.93 15.38
C VAL A 241 -3.19 5.66 14.93
N ASN A 242 -4.53 5.68 14.86
CA ASN A 242 -5.30 4.49 14.51
C ASN A 242 -6.56 4.85 13.70
N GLY A 243 -6.87 4.08 12.65
CA GLY A 243 -8.02 4.28 11.78
C GLY A 243 -7.90 5.47 10.81
N HIS A 244 -6.70 6.02 10.63
CA HIS A 244 -6.47 7.20 9.81
C HIS A 244 -5.86 6.84 8.44
N VAL A 245 -6.17 7.65 7.41
CA VAL A 245 -5.48 7.60 6.12
C VAL A 245 -4.62 8.84 5.98
N VAL A 246 -3.30 8.67 5.91
CA VAL A 246 -2.35 9.75 5.64
C VAL A 246 -2.22 9.90 4.13
N TYR A 247 -2.68 11.03 3.60
CA TYR A 247 -2.57 11.31 2.17
C TYR A 247 -1.19 11.88 1.84
N VAL A 248 -0.53 11.23 0.87
CA VAL A 248 0.77 11.64 0.33
C VAL A 248 0.54 11.97 -1.14
N ASP A 249 0.00 13.15 -1.39
CA ASP A 249 -0.62 13.53 -2.65
C ASP A 249 -0.19 14.90 -3.21
N GLY A 250 0.80 15.54 -2.57
CA GLY A 250 1.26 16.86 -2.97
C GLY A 250 0.20 17.97 -2.80
N GLY A 251 -0.83 17.71 -1.99
CA GLY A 251 -1.90 18.67 -1.68
C GLY A 251 -3.13 18.58 -2.60
N ILE A 252 -3.26 17.55 -3.45
CA ILE A 252 -4.41 17.39 -4.35
C ILE A 252 -5.73 17.42 -3.59
N LEU A 253 -5.84 16.77 -2.43
CA LEU A 253 -7.06 16.75 -1.63
C LEU A 253 -7.28 18.03 -0.80
N ALA A 254 -6.28 18.88 -0.67
CA ALA A 254 -6.38 20.12 0.11
C ALA A 254 -6.97 21.28 -0.69
N THR A 255 -7.15 21.15 -2.00
CA THR A 255 -7.58 22.24 -2.88
C THR A 255 -8.65 21.81 -3.87
N ILE A 256 -9.52 22.73 -4.24
CA ILE A 256 -10.43 22.55 -5.39
C ILE A 256 -9.71 22.66 -6.74
N GLY A 257 -8.48 23.16 -6.74
CA GLY A 257 -7.69 23.52 -7.93
C GLY A 257 -7.63 25.04 -8.14
N LYS A 258 -6.85 25.45 -9.12
CA LYS A 258 -6.75 26.85 -9.57
C LYS A 258 -7.05 26.93 -11.07
N PRO A 259 -7.56 28.08 -11.58
CA PRO A 259 -7.65 28.32 -13.00
C PRO A 259 -6.28 28.23 -13.68
N ALA A 260 -6.25 27.84 -14.96
CA ALA A 260 -5.00 27.66 -15.72
C ALA A 260 -4.16 28.95 -15.88
N ASN A 261 -4.77 30.10 -15.65
CA ASN A 261 -4.14 31.42 -15.75
C ASN A 261 -3.78 32.07 -14.42
N GLU A 262 -3.92 31.34 -13.30
CA GLU A 262 -3.43 31.77 -11.98
C GLU A 262 -2.08 31.12 -11.69
N GLU A 263 -1.06 31.95 -11.39
CA GLU A 263 0.27 31.51 -10.96
C GLU A 263 0.31 31.07 -9.49
#